data_7f4bbb70f0496c869a3753cc29b7afb4
#
_entry.id   7f4bbb70f0496c869a3753cc29b7afb4
#
_cell.length_a   1.000
_cell.length_b   1.000
_cell.length_c   1.000
_cell.angle_alpha   90.00
_cell.angle_beta   90.00
_cell.angle_gamma   90.00
#
_symmetry.space_group_name_H-M   'P 1'
#
loop_
_entity.id
_entity.type
_entity.pdbx_description
1 polymer ?
#
loop_
_entity_poly.entity_id
_entity_poly.type
_entity_poly.pdbx_seq_one_letter_code
_entity_poly.pdbx_strand_id
1 'polypeptide(L)'
;MAKKSSRDRMSNEINAGSMADIAFLLLIFFLVTTTIVEDKGITVKLPPWSEEEPDITQLKSRNVFAVLVNAQNQLLVRGEEVKVSELRERTKEFIANPTKREDLAERPTKAIITLKNDRGTNYETYVGVYNELKAAYDELWDEMSLRKYGVKYSDDLPLKWRKSIKDEIPMVLSEAEPTSFGEEK
;
A
#
# COMPACT_ATOMS: atom_id res chain seq x y z
N MET A 1 -54.73 -10.73 -71.60
CA MET A 1 -54.40 -11.56 -70.42
C MET A 1 -52.91 -11.28 -70.02
N ALA A 2 -52.72 -10.51 -68.98
CA ALA A 2 -51.35 -10.12 -68.51
C ALA A 2 -50.92 -11.13 -67.45
N LYS A 3 -49.77 -11.81 -67.72
CA LYS A 3 -49.14 -12.80 -66.85
C LYS A 3 -48.35 -12.06 -65.77
N LYS A 4 -48.78 -12.10 -64.52
CA LYS A 4 -48.18 -11.50 -63.37
C LYS A 4 -46.94 -12.37 -63.00
N SER A 5 -45.76 -11.87 -63.22
CA SER A 5 -44.53 -12.49 -62.75
C SER A 5 -44.38 -12.30 -61.22
N SER A 6 -44.56 -13.40 -60.50
CA SER A 6 -44.20 -13.44 -59.08
C SER A 6 -42.69 -13.44 -58.94
N ARG A 7 -42.11 -12.30 -58.57
CA ARG A 7 -40.73 -12.23 -58.08
C ARG A 7 -40.71 -12.91 -56.72
N ASP A 8 -40.15 -14.12 -56.67
CA ASP A 8 -39.78 -14.78 -55.42
C ASP A 8 -38.80 -13.84 -54.69
N ARG A 9 -39.28 -13.25 -53.58
CA ARG A 9 -38.41 -12.62 -52.64
C ARG A 9 -37.65 -13.74 -51.95
N MET A 10 -36.39 -13.94 -52.27
CA MET A 10 -35.49 -14.75 -51.49
C MET A 10 -35.49 -14.13 -50.08
N SER A 11 -36.16 -14.79 -49.16
CA SER A 11 -36.00 -14.48 -47.74
C SER A 11 -34.57 -14.80 -47.38
N ASN A 12 -33.79 -13.76 -47.07
CA ASN A 12 -32.45 -13.92 -46.50
C ASN A 12 -32.62 -14.46 -45.08
N GLU A 13 -32.87 -15.77 -44.98
CA GLU A 13 -32.85 -16.42 -43.67
C GLU A 13 -31.42 -16.35 -43.12
N ILE A 14 -31.22 -15.40 -42.19
CA ILE A 14 -29.96 -15.30 -41.47
C ILE A 14 -29.82 -16.60 -40.67
N ASN A 15 -28.82 -17.40 -40.99
CA ASN A 15 -28.54 -18.64 -40.29
C ASN A 15 -28.12 -18.34 -38.84
N ALA A 16 -29.07 -18.44 -37.90
CA ALA A 16 -28.88 -18.18 -36.50
C ALA A 16 -27.72 -19.03 -35.89
N GLY A 17 -27.50 -20.24 -36.41
CA GLY A 17 -26.41 -21.10 -35.99
C GLY A 17 -25.05 -20.51 -36.32
N SER A 18 -24.85 -19.97 -37.53
CA SER A 18 -23.60 -19.32 -37.91
C SER A 18 -23.35 -18.04 -37.13
N MET A 19 -24.36 -17.27 -36.81
CA MET A 19 -24.25 -16.09 -35.97
C MET A 19 -23.88 -16.45 -34.53
N ALA A 20 -24.45 -17.51 -33.99
CA ALA A 20 -24.16 -18.00 -32.65
C ALA A 20 -22.70 -18.50 -32.57
N ASP A 21 -22.20 -19.18 -33.59
CA ASP A 21 -20.79 -19.66 -33.65
C ASP A 21 -19.81 -18.49 -33.69
N ILE A 22 -20.07 -17.49 -34.53
CA ILE A 22 -19.24 -16.28 -34.58
C ILE A 22 -19.22 -15.55 -33.23
N ALA A 23 -20.41 -15.40 -32.60
CA ALA A 23 -20.48 -14.76 -31.30
C ALA A 23 -19.74 -15.55 -30.22
N PHE A 24 -19.81 -16.88 -30.25
CA PHE A 24 -19.09 -17.76 -29.34
C PHE A 24 -17.56 -17.67 -29.53
N LEU A 25 -17.08 -17.71 -30.79
CA LEU A 25 -15.67 -17.55 -31.10
C LEU A 25 -15.12 -16.19 -30.69
N LEU A 26 -15.88 -15.12 -30.90
CA LEU A 26 -15.50 -13.78 -30.42
C LEU A 26 -15.44 -13.72 -28.89
N LEU A 27 -16.39 -14.35 -28.19
CA LEU A 27 -16.39 -14.41 -26.74
C LEU A 27 -15.15 -15.14 -26.20
N ILE A 28 -14.81 -16.29 -26.77
CA ILE A 28 -13.60 -17.04 -26.39
C ILE A 28 -12.35 -16.22 -26.75
N PHE A 29 -12.31 -15.58 -27.91
CA PHE A 29 -11.20 -14.75 -28.34
C PHE A 29 -10.95 -13.62 -27.34
N PHE A 30 -11.98 -12.88 -26.96
CA PHE A 30 -11.84 -11.82 -25.95
C PHE A 30 -11.45 -12.38 -24.58
N LEU A 31 -11.98 -13.53 -24.17
CA LEU A 31 -11.67 -14.15 -22.90
C LEU A 31 -10.19 -14.58 -22.81
N VAL A 32 -9.61 -15.04 -23.93
CA VAL A 32 -8.19 -15.46 -23.98
C VAL A 32 -7.25 -14.29 -24.21
N THR A 33 -7.68 -13.26 -24.95
CA THR A 33 -6.85 -12.10 -25.28
C THR A 33 -6.90 -10.99 -24.22
N THR A 34 -7.98 -10.91 -23.40
CA THR A 34 -8.02 -9.99 -22.28
C THR A 34 -7.16 -10.52 -21.14
N THR A 35 -6.00 -9.93 -20.94
CA THR A 35 -5.24 -10.10 -19.71
C THR A 35 -5.93 -9.30 -18.62
N ILE A 36 -6.45 -10.00 -17.62
CA ILE A 36 -6.88 -9.33 -16.39
C ILE A 36 -5.61 -8.80 -15.73
N VAL A 37 -5.38 -7.50 -15.83
CA VAL A 37 -4.32 -6.84 -15.07
C VAL A 37 -4.77 -6.88 -13.61
N GLU A 38 -4.20 -7.79 -12.83
CA GLU A 38 -4.31 -7.69 -11.37
C GLU A 38 -3.50 -6.47 -10.95
N ASP A 39 -4.19 -5.41 -10.56
CA ASP A 39 -3.57 -4.28 -9.89
C ASP A 39 -2.97 -4.79 -8.57
N LYS A 40 -1.68 -5.04 -8.58
CA LYS A 40 -0.92 -5.35 -7.37
C LYS A 40 -0.68 -4.05 -6.62
N GLY A 41 -1.74 -3.55 -5.98
CA GLY A 41 -1.66 -2.42 -5.08
C GLY A 41 -1.19 -2.84 -3.69
N ILE A 42 -0.67 -1.88 -2.94
CA ILE A 42 -0.38 -2.07 -1.52
C ILE A 42 -1.73 -2.04 -0.78
N THR A 43 -2.14 -3.19 -0.23
CA THR A 43 -3.37 -3.24 0.56
C THR A 43 -3.12 -2.64 1.93
N VAL A 44 -3.59 -1.43 2.14
CA VAL A 44 -3.56 -0.75 3.45
C VAL A 44 -4.94 -0.85 4.07
N LYS A 45 -5.01 -1.36 5.30
CA LYS A 45 -6.25 -1.37 6.07
C LYS A 45 -6.44 0.03 6.66
N LEU A 46 -7.37 0.78 6.08
CA LEU A 46 -7.77 2.07 6.64
C LEU A 46 -8.38 1.86 8.04
N PRO A 47 -8.06 2.73 9.01
CA PRO A 47 -8.74 2.70 10.29
C PRO A 47 -10.24 2.97 10.10
N PRO A 48 -11.10 2.43 10.97
CA PRO A 48 -12.52 2.73 10.92
C PRO A 48 -12.74 4.24 11.06
N TRP A 49 -13.65 4.77 10.26
CA TRP A 49 -14.06 6.17 10.36
C TRP A 49 -14.56 6.43 11.79
N SER A 50 -13.92 7.32 12.51
CA SER A 50 -14.43 7.85 13.78
C SER A 50 -14.68 9.35 13.60
N GLU A 51 -15.86 9.82 13.98
CA GLU A 51 -16.19 11.25 14.01
C GLU A 51 -15.45 11.98 15.15
N GLU A 52 -14.88 11.23 16.07
CA GLU A 52 -14.03 11.78 17.12
C GLU A 52 -12.64 12.01 16.55
N GLU A 53 -12.23 13.28 16.47
CA GLU A 53 -10.84 13.62 16.20
C GLU A 53 -9.98 12.92 17.26
N PRO A 54 -8.99 12.11 16.87
CA PRO A 54 -8.11 11.51 17.86
C PRO A 54 -7.47 12.62 18.66
N ASP A 55 -7.52 12.51 19.99
CA ASP A 55 -6.94 13.49 20.91
C ASP A 55 -5.41 13.52 20.74
N ILE A 56 -4.97 14.29 19.75
CA ILE A 56 -3.55 14.42 19.34
C ILE A 56 -2.74 15.10 20.45
N THR A 57 -3.40 15.75 21.40
CA THR A 57 -2.76 16.43 22.52
C THR A 57 -2.03 15.48 23.48
N GLN A 58 -2.31 14.18 23.44
CA GLN A 58 -1.64 13.19 24.28
C GLN A 58 -0.47 12.46 23.62
N LEU A 59 -0.25 12.66 22.31
CA LEU A 59 0.87 12.05 21.62
C LEU A 59 2.16 12.80 22.00
N LYS A 60 2.99 12.16 22.81
CA LYS A 60 4.33 12.70 23.08
C LYS A 60 5.11 12.76 21.77
N SER A 61 5.60 13.94 21.41
CA SER A 61 6.37 14.19 20.16
C SER A 61 7.54 13.21 19.98
N ARG A 62 8.14 12.72 21.07
CA ARG A 62 9.18 11.72 21.04
C ARG A 62 8.75 10.38 20.42
N ASN A 63 7.47 10.04 20.48
CA ASN A 63 6.93 8.78 19.93
C ASN A 63 6.54 8.88 18.45
N VAL A 64 6.64 10.07 17.86
CA VAL A 64 6.29 10.32 16.46
C VAL A 64 7.55 10.40 15.60
N PHE A 65 7.65 9.53 14.61
CA PHE A 65 8.69 9.54 13.59
C PHE A 65 8.13 10.16 12.31
N ALA A 66 8.32 11.46 12.20
CA ALA A 66 7.82 12.20 11.05
C ALA A 66 8.76 12.05 9.86
N VAL A 67 8.24 11.51 8.78
CA VAL A 67 8.90 11.33 7.49
C VAL A 67 8.20 12.21 6.46
N LEU A 68 8.93 13.16 5.89
CA LEU A 68 8.43 14.12 4.92
C LEU A 68 9.18 13.95 3.62
N VAL A 69 8.47 13.93 2.49
CA VAL A 69 9.09 13.91 1.16
C VAL A 69 8.63 15.14 0.40
N ASN A 70 9.58 15.97 -0.03
CA ASN A 70 9.28 17.22 -0.74
C ASN A 70 9.09 17.00 -2.25
N ALA A 71 8.66 18.06 -2.95
CA ALA A 71 8.48 18.05 -4.41
C ALA A 71 9.79 17.78 -5.19
N GLN A 72 10.95 18.01 -4.59
CA GLN A 72 12.27 17.73 -5.16
C GLN A 72 12.74 16.28 -4.85
N ASN A 73 11.87 15.45 -4.26
CA ASN A 73 12.15 14.08 -3.85
C ASN A 73 13.23 13.93 -2.76
N GLN A 74 13.43 14.99 -1.97
CA GLN A 74 14.30 14.95 -0.82
C GLN A 74 13.51 14.44 0.40
N LEU A 75 14.14 13.61 1.19
CA LEU A 75 13.57 13.00 2.38
C LEU A 75 14.02 13.75 3.62
N LEU A 76 13.07 14.24 4.41
CA LEU A 76 13.32 14.80 5.73
C LEU A 76 12.73 13.87 6.79
N VAL A 77 13.57 13.50 7.73
CA VAL A 77 13.19 12.66 8.88
C VAL A 77 13.37 13.49 10.14
N ARG A 78 12.25 13.79 10.81
CA ARG A 78 12.24 14.64 12.01
C ARG A 78 12.96 16.00 11.82
N GLY A 79 12.91 16.53 10.59
CA GLY A 79 13.53 17.80 10.21
C GLY A 79 14.97 17.72 9.71
N GLU A 80 15.59 16.54 9.72
CA GLU A 80 16.92 16.31 9.15
C GLU A 80 16.82 15.70 7.76
N GLU A 81 17.64 16.15 6.81
CA GLU A 81 17.72 15.53 5.49
C GLU A 81 18.45 14.19 5.60
N VAL A 82 17.81 13.13 5.07
CA VAL A 82 18.28 11.74 5.17
C VAL A 82 18.22 11.07 3.81
N LYS A 83 19.14 10.19 3.52
CA LYS A 83 19.07 9.34 2.33
C LYS A 83 18.07 8.20 2.53
N VAL A 84 17.34 7.83 1.47
CA VAL A 84 16.39 6.71 1.51
C VAL A 84 17.07 5.42 2.00
N SER A 85 18.34 5.20 1.63
CA SER A 85 19.12 4.03 2.06
C SER A 85 19.37 3.95 3.57
N GLU A 86 19.34 5.08 4.28
CA GLU A 86 19.55 5.14 5.73
C GLU A 86 18.24 5.07 6.52
N LEU A 87 17.11 5.24 5.84
CA LEU A 87 15.78 5.33 6.46
C LEU A 87 15.43 4.08 7.25
N ARG A 88 15.73 2.90 6.71
CA ARG A 88 15.44 1.61 7.34
C ARG A 88 16.10 1.50 8.71
N GLU A 89 17.41 1.72 8.80
CA GLU A 89 18.14 1.62 10.05
C GLU A 89 17.70 2.67 11.08
N ARG A 90 17.48 3.91 10.64
CA ARG A 90 16.95 4.97 11.51
C ARG A 90 15.57 4.64 12.05
N THR A 91 14.72 4.04 11.22
CA THR A 91 13.38 3.59 11.63
C THR A 91 13.44 2.45 12.63
N LYS A 92 14.33 1.47 12.43
CA LYS A 92 14.55 0.37 13.36
C LYS A 92 15.06 0.89 14.71
N GLU A 93 16.07 1.77 14.69
CA GLU A 93 16.61 2.39 15.90
C GLU A 93 15.53 3.17 16.66
N PHE A 94 14.70 3.94 15.94
CA PHE A 94 13.60 4.69 16.54
C PHE A 94 12.59 3.79 17.24
N ILE A 95 12.13 2.72 16.56
CA ILE A 95 11.12 1.80 17.10
C ILE A 95 11.68 0.99 18.27
N ALA A 96 12.85 0.38 18.09
CA ALA A 96 13.44 -0.51 19.08
C ALA A 96 13.99 0.23 20.30
N ASN A 97 14.51 1.43 20.09
CA ASN A 97 15.19 2.27 21.09
C ASN A 97 16.04 1.45 22.08
N PRO A 98 17.05 0.72 21.62
CA PRO A 98 17.82 -0.21 22.47
C PRO A 98 18.57 0.49 23.59
N THR A 99 18.92 1.74 23.40
CA THR A 99 19.68 2.58 24.35
C THR A 99 18.79 3.40 25.27
N LYS A 100 17.45 3.31 25.13
CA LYS A 100 16.45 4.08 25.89
C LYS A 100 16.67 5.59 25.84
N ARG A 101 17.05 6.11 24.68
CA ARG A 101 17.23 7.55 24.46
C ARG A 101 15.88 8.27 24.61
N GLU A 102 15.92 9.50 25.12
CA GLU A 102 14.71 10.31 25.34
C GLU A 102 14.15 10.91 24.05
N ASP A 103 14.95 11.01 23.00
CA ASP A 103 14.57 11.49 21.68
C ASP A 103 13.95 10.41 20.79
N LEU A 104 13.97 9.15 21.21
CA LEU A 104 13.39 8.01 20.49
C LEU A 104 12.11 7.50 21.18
N ALA A 105 11.38 6.60 20.53
CA ALA A 105 10.15 6.06 21.06
C ALA A 105 10.33 5.43 22.45
N GLU A 106 9.38 5.64 23.34
CA GLU A 106 9.42 5.05 24.68
C GLU A 106 9.41 3.53 24.67
N ARG A 107 8.65 2.96 23.74
CA ARG A 107 8.49 1.52 23.52
C ARG A 107 8.03 1.30 22.07
N PRO A 108 8.29 0.13 21.49
CA PRO A 108 7.80 -0.21 20.16
C PRO A 108 6.29 -0.07 19.99
N THR A 109 5.52 -0.38 21.05
CA THR A 109 4.06 -0.27 21.06
C THR A 109 3.53 1.17 21.01
N LYS A 110 4.38 2.16 21.26
CA LYS A 110 4.02 3.58 21.23
C LYS A 110 4.62 4.32 20.03
N ALA A 111 5.46 3.66 19.26
CA ALA A 111 6.07 4.23 18.08
C ALA A 111 5.02 4.44 16.99
N ILE A 112 4.95 5.66 16.47
CA ILE A 112 4.04 6.05 15.39
C ILE A 112 4.92 6.64 14.29
N ILE A 113 4.81 6.09 13.08
CA ILE A 113 5.46 6.63 11.89
C ILE A 113 4.43 7.40 11.09
N THR A 114 4.74 8.64 10.77
CA THR A 114 3.89 9.47 9.91
C THR A 114 4.63 9.74 8.60
N LEU A 115 4.05 9.32 7.49
CA LEU A 115 4.57 9.62 6.15
C LEU A 115 3.71 10.72 5.54
N LYS A 116 4.37 11.81 5.16
CA LYS A 116 3.74 12.93 4.48
C LYS A 116 4.54 13.28 3.23
N ASN A 117 3.87 13.36 2.10
CA ASN A 117 4.48 13.72 0.82
C ASN A 117 3.89 15.01 0.26
N ASP A 118 4.70 15.73 -0.50
CA ASP A 118 4.24 16.84 -1.31
C ASP A 118 3.49 16.33 -2.54
N ARG A 119 2.57 17.14 -3.08
CA ARG A 119 1.84 16.82 -4.33
C ARG A 119 2.76 16.66 -5.53
N GLY A 120 3.91 17.31 -5.52
CA GLY A 120 4.94 17.23 -6.56
C GLY A 120 5.90 16.05 -6.40
N THR A 121 5.78 15.25 -5.34
CA THR A 121 6.65 14.09 -5.11
C THR A 121 6.43 13.01 -6.17
N ASN A 122 7.52 12.47 -6.71
CA ASN A 122 7.45 11.34 -7.65
C ASN A 122 6.92 10.09 -6.96
N TYR A 123 6.01 9.38 -7.62
CA TYR A 123 5.44 8.14 -7.08
C TYR A 123 6.50 7.08 -6.77
N GLU A 124 7.55 6.98 -7.59
CA GLU A 124 8.67 6.06 -7.36
C GLU A 124 9.38 6.36 -6.04
N THR A 125 9.64 7.64 -5.73
CA THR A 125 10.27 8.05 -4.46
C THR A 125 9.36 7.74 -3.27
N TYR A 126 8.07 8.03 -3.38
CA TYR A 126 7.09 7.70 -2.35
C TYR A 126 7.09 6.19 -2.05
N VAL A 127 6.98 5.35 -3.10
CA VAL A 127 6.98 3.89 -2.95
C VAL A 127 8.31 3.39 -2.38
N GLY A 128 9.44 3.98 -2.80
CA GLY A 128 10.76 3.66 -2.24
C GLY A 128 10.83 3.91 -0.73
N VAL A 129 10.37 5.08 -0.29
CA VAL A 129 10.31 5.44 1.14
C VAL A 129 9.37 4.51 1.90
N TYR A 130 8.18 4.24 1.37
CA TYR A 130 7.22 3.33 1.97
C TYR A 130 7.79 1.92 2.16
N ASN A 131 8.47 1.41 1.13
CA ASN A 131 9.10 0.09 1.18
C ASN A 131 10.21 0.00 2.24
N GLU A 132 11.02 1.05 2.39
CA GLU A 132 12.06 1.08 3.43
C GLU A 132 11.46 1.11 4.85
N LEU A 133 10.38 1.87 5.05
CA LEU A 133 9.64 1.87 6.32
C LEU A 133 9.06 0.50 6.63
N LYS A 134 8.45 -0.14 5.64
CA LYS A 134 7.90 -1.50 5.78
C LYS A 134 9.00 -2.52 6.05
N ALA A 135 10.10 -2.47 5.32
CA ALA A 135 11.25 -3.36 5.50
C ALA A 135 11.83 -3.25 6.92
N ALA A 136 11.84 -2.05 7.52
CA ALA A 136 12.26 -1.87 8.90
C ALA A 136 11.39 -2.68 9.88
N TYR A 137 10.06 -2.70 9.69
CA TYR A 137 9.17 -3.53 10.50
C TYR A 137 9.37 -5.03 10.25
N ASP A 138 9.51 -5.42 8.98
CA ASP A 138 9.71 -6.82 8.60
C ASP A 138 11.01 -7.37 9.26
N GLU A 139 12.10 -6.59 9.26
CA GLU A 139 13.34 -6.98 9.94
C GLU A 139 13.18 -7.05 11.47
N LEU A 140 12.47 -6.10 12.10
CA LEU A 140 12.19 -6.16 13.54
C LEU A 140 11.33 -7.37 13.91
N TRP A 141 10.36 -7.73 13.09
CA TRP A 141 9.56 -8.94 13.29
C TRP A 141 10.39 -10.21 13.09
N ASP A 142 11.30 -10.21 12.10
CA ASP A 142 12.26 -11.31 11.90
C ASP A 142 13.15 -11.51 13.13
N GLU A 143 13.77 -10.43 13.62
CA GLU A 143 14.64 -10.47 14.81
C GLU A 143 13.88 -10.97 16.04
N MET A 144 12.64 -10.50 16.24
CA MET A 144 11.81 -10.96 17.36
C MET A 144 11.38 -12.41 17.21
N SER A 145 11.00 -12.84 16.00
CA SER A 145 10.59 -14.19 15.71
C SER A 145 11.74 -15.19 15.92
N LEU A 146 12.93 -14.85 15.43
CA LEU A 146 14.15 -15.62 15.66
C LEU A 146 14.47 -15.74 17.15
N ARG A 147 14.36 -14.67 17.91
CA ARG A 147 14.63 -14.67 19.35
C ARG A 147 13.63 -15.50 20.15
N LYS A 148 12.33 -15.48 19.77
CA LYS A 148 11.26 -16.17 20.52
C LYS A 148 11.04 -17.61 20.07
N TYR A 149 11.12 -17.86 18.78
CA TYR A 149 10.65 -19.11 18.15
C TYR A 149 11.74 -19.81 17.34
N GLY A 150 12.91 -19.19 17.14
CA GLY A 150 14.03 -19.76 16.38
C GLY A 150 13.82 -19.80 14.86
N VAL A 151 12.76 -19.16 14.34
CA VAL A 151 12.44 -19.12 12.90
C VAL A 151 12.17 -17.69 12.47
N LYS A 152 12.42 -17.39 11.19
CA LYS A 152 12.10 -16.07 10.62
C LYS A 152 10.60 -15.85 10.57
N TYR A 153 10.20 -14.60 10.65
CA TYR A 153 8.79 -14.22 10.49
C TYR A 153 8.30 -14.54 9.07
N SER A 154 7.15 -15.17 8.97
CA SER A 154 6.44 -15.37 7.70
C SER A 154 4.94 -15.45 7.96
N ASP A 155 4.15 -15.26 6.91
CA ASP A 155 2.70 -15.36 7.00
C ASP A 155 2.21 -16.81 7.18
N ASP A 156 3.09 -17.81 7.00
CA ASP A 156 2.80 -19.23 7.25
C ASP A 156 2.95 -19.64 8.72
N LEU A 157 3.50 -18.74 9.57
CA LEU A 157 3.63 -19.02 10.99
C LEU A 157 2.26 -19.16 11.69
N PRO A 158 2.17 -19.93 12.76
CA PRO A 158 0.95 -20.04 13.55
C PRO A 158 0.40 -18.67 13.95
N LEU A 159 -0.90 -18.49 13.82
CA LEU A 159 -1.59 -17.22 14.08
C LEU A 159 -1.27 -16.63 15.46
N LYS A 160 -1.10 -17.50 16.47
CA LYS A 160 -0.74 -17.13 17.84
C LYS A 160 0.63 -16.46 17.91
N TRP A 161 1.61 -16.97 17.15
CA TRP A 161 2.96 -16.42 17.12
C TRP A 161 2.99 -15.07 16.38
N ARG A 162 2.34 -15.01 15.22
CA ARG A 162 2.21 -13.74 14.46
C ARG A 162 1.55 -12.67 15.29
N LYS A 163 0.47 -13.00 15.97
CA LYS A 163 -0.24 -12.07 16.85
C LYS A 163 0.67 -11.59 17.99
N SER A 164 1.37 -12.49 18.67
CA SER A 164 2.29 -12.11 19.76
C SER A 164 3.39 -11.15 19.29
N ILE A 165 3.92 -11.33 18.08
CA ILE A 165 4.95 -10.45 17.52
C ILE A 165 4.35 -9.08 17.20
N LYS A 166 3.20 -9.04 16.52
CA LYS A 166 2.52 -7.80 16.15
C LYS A 166 1.96 -7.02 17.34
N ASP A 167 1.62 -7.69 18.43
CA ASP A 167 1.18 -7.04 19.67
C ASP A 167 2.36 -6.34 20.39
N GLU A 168 3.59 -6.85 20.24
CA GLU A 168 4.78 -6.21 20.80
C GLU A 168 5.36 -5.13 19.90
N ILE A 169 5.32 -5.32 18.59
CA ILE A 169 5.77 -4.34 17.59
C ILE A 169 4.63 -4.12 16.59
N PRO A 170 3.61 -3.34 16.96
CA PRO A 170 2.53 -3.01 16.04
C PRO A 170 3.06 -2.10 14.93
N MET A 171 2.71 -2.40 13.69
CA MET A 171 2.99 -1.50 12.58
C MET A 171 1.97 -0.37 12.61
N VAL A 172 2.39 0.79 13.09
CA VAL A 172 1.59 2.02 13.10
C VAL A 172 2.21 2.99 12.10
N LEU A 173 1.81 2.88 10.86
CA LEU A 173 2.17 3.78 9.78
C LEU A 173 0.95 4.59 9.38
N SER A 174 0.99 5.90 9.64
CA SER A 174 -0.05 6.86 9.28
C SER A 174 0.40 7.66 8.06
N GLU A 175 -0.44 7.67 7.06
CA GLU A 175 -0.22 8.49 5.87
C GLU A 175 -1.11 9.73 5.96
N ALA A 176 -0.49 10.90 5.81
CA ALA A 176 -1.21 12.16 5.73
C ALA A 176 -1.51 12.49 4.26
N GLU A 177 -2.62 13.19 4.04
CA GLU A 177 -2.93 13.67 2.70
C GLU A 177 -1.79 14.53 2.13
N PRO A 178 -1.49 14.40 0.82
CA PRO A 178 -0.47 15.21 0.17
C PRO A 178 -0.81 16.70 0.27
N THR A 179 0.11 17.47 0.80
CA THR A 179 -0.02 18.92 0.92
C THR A 179 1.05 19.61 0.08
N SER A 180 0.76 20.82 -0.43
CA SER A 180 1.78 21.65 -1.07
C SER A 180 2.58 22.34 0.03
N PHE A 181 3.86 21.99 0.18
CA PHE A 181 4.75 22.73 1.07
C PHE A 181 5.20 24.02 0.37
N GLY A 182 4.68 25.14 0.79
CA GLY A 182 5.08 26.47 0.26
C GLY A 182 3.94 27.39 -0.13
N GLU A 183 2.68 26.96 -0.07
CA GLU A 183 1.52 27.84 -0.21
C GLU A 183 0.93 28.19 1.17
N GLU A 184 1.71 28.81 2.03
CA GLU A 184 1.13 29.66 3.09
C GLU A 184 0.67 30.96 2.45
N LYS A 185 -0.65 31.13 2.36
CA LYS A 185 -1.29 32.43 2.11
C LYS A 185 -1.43 33.18 3.42
#